data_8966e0c40c36980f7f4f13284d13ce2c
#
_entry.id   8966e0c40c36980f7f4f13284d13ce2c
#
_cell.length_a   1.000
_cell.length_b   1.000
_cell.length_c   1.000
_cell.angle_alpha   90.00
_cell.angle_beta   90.00
_cell.angle_gamma   90.00
#
_symmetry.space_group_name_H-M   'P 1'
#
loop_
_entity.id
_entity.type
_entity.pdbx_description
1 polymer ?
#
loop_
_entity_poly.entity_id
_entity_poly.type
_entity_poly.pdbx_seq_one_letter_code
_entity_poly.pdbx_strand_id
1 'polypeptide(L)'
;MARKKTTAERGKFKQEIHSALYKSSDIKELLLGDTNGMSSAKVRTLFKERVKSHLFIDDTISDMTTYIFYDVAIPQAHSNTKNCRVIMYLICHRDILEDYSKDGYFGDRIDILSQMVEDALINDKDVVNNFGIGELTLDSIEPYNSTRFYGCSMVFSVPNFR
;
A
#
# COMPACT_ATOMS: atom_id res chain seq x y z
N MET A 1 -19.45 12.12 24.94
CA MET A 1 -18.99 11.35 23.77
C MET A 1 -18.09 10.23 24.22
N ALA A 2 -18.36 9.02 23.76
CA ALA A 2 -17.45 7.90 23.99
C ALA A 2 -16.13 8.15 23.24
N ARG A 3 -15.01 7.98 23.94
CA ARG A 3 -13.67 8.08 23.36
C ARG A 3 -13.45 6.98 22.33
N LYS A 4 -13.03 7.34 21.13
CA LYS A 4 -12.66 6.35 20.10
C LYS A 4 -11.45 5.53 20.57
N LYS A 5 -11.54 4.23 20.40
CA LYS A 5 -10.40 3.34 20.73
C LYS A 5 -9.33 3.45 19.63
N THR A 6 -8.11 3.74 20.03
CA THR A 6 -6.96 3.85 19.09
C THR A 6 -6.77 2.60 18.25
N THR A 7 -6.96 1.42 18.84
CA THR A 7 -6.83 0.15 18.11
C THR A 7 -7.91 -0.03 17.04
N ALA A 8 -9.13 0.45 17.30
CA ALA A 8 -10.21 0.43 16.31
C ALA A 8 -9.92 1.40 15.16
N GLU A 9 -9.40 2.58 15.48
CA GLU A 9 -9.00 3.57 14.46
C GLU A 9 -7.88 3.03 13.57
N ARG A 10 -6.91 2.33 14.16
CA ARG A 10 -5.84 1.66 13.40
C ARG A 10 -6.40 0.65 12.40
N GLY A 11 -7.34 -0.19 12.83
CA GLY A 11 -7.98 -1.16 11.95
C GLY A 11 -8.78 -0.52 10.82
N LYS A 12 -9.55 0.53 11.13
CA LYS A 12 -10.29 1.29 10.12
C LYS A 12 -9.35 1.96 9.11
N PHE A 13 -8.23 2.50 9.56
CA PHE A 13 -7.26 3.13 8.70
C PHE A 13 -6.64 2.11 7.72
N LYS A 14 -6.34 0.89 8.19
CA LYS A 14 -5.90 -0.19 7.31
C LYS A 14 -6.93 -0.51 6.22
N GLN A 15 -8.22 -0.55 6.57
CA GLN A 15 -9.30 -0.79 5.61
C GLN A 15 -9.39 0.34 4.57
N GLU A 16 -9.23 1.60 5.01
CA GLU A 16 -9.23 2.74 4.10
C GLU A 16 -8.04 2.72 3.14
N ILE A 17 -6.85 2.36 3.62
CA ILE A 17 -5.67 2.17 2.76
C ILE A 17 -5.95 1.09 1.71
N HIS A 18 -6.46 -0.06 2.12
CA HIS A 18 -6.79 -1.15 1.19
C HIS A 18 -7.80 -0.69 0.14
N SER A 19 -8.84 0.02 0.57
CA SER A 19 -9.86 0.57 -0.32
C SER A 19 -9.27 1.58 -1.31
N ALA A 20 -8.39 2.47 -0.86
CA ALA A 20 -7.72 3.44 -1.72
C ALA A 20 -6.87 2.77 -2.81
N LEU A 21 -6.11 1.76 -2.42
CA LEU A 21 -5.31 0.97 -3.37
C LEU A 21 -6.20 0.22 -4.36
N TYR A 22 -7.29 -0.37 -3.89
CA TYR A 22 -8.23 -1.12 -4.74
C TYR A 22 -8.97 -0.24 -5.74
N LYS A 23 -9.26 1.03 -5.41
CA LYS A 23 -9.89 1.98 -6.32
C LYS A 23 -9.02 2.34 -7.52
N SER A 24 -7.71 2.17 -7.41
CA SER A 24 -6.78 2.45 -8.51
C SER A 24 -6.83 1.36 -9.56
N SER A 25 -7.34 1.69 -10.75
CA SER A 25 -7.33 0.76 -11.89
C SER A 25 -5.89 0.44 -12.34
N ASP A 26 -4.98 1.39 -12.21
CA ASP A 26 -3.58 1.22 -12.59
C ASP A 26 -2.89 0.20 -11.67
N ILE A 27 -3.10 0.29 -10.36
CA ILE A 27 -2.55 -0.68 -9.41
C ILE A 27 -3.11 -2.09 -9.66
N LYS A 28 -4.43 -2.20 -9.90
CA LYS A 28 -5.04 -3.50 -10.23
C LYS A 28 -4.45 -4.12 -11.49
N GLU A 29 -4.25 -3.32 -12.51
CA GLU A 29 -3.65 -3.80 -13.77
C GLU A 29 -2.21 -4.27 -13.55
N LEU A 30 -1.40 -3.51 -12.85
CA LEU A 30 0.00 -3.89 -12.57
C LEU A 30 0.08 -5.18 -11.77
N LEU A 31 -0.76 -5.33 -10.74
CA LEU A 31 -0.73 -6.49 -9.86
C LEU A 31 -1.36 -7.75 -10.48
N LEU A 32 -2.46 -7.59 -11.20
CA LEU A 32 -3.30 -8.70 -11.66
C LEU A 32 -3.25 -8.94 -13.17
N GLY A 33 -2.76 -7.97 -13.93
CA GLY A 33 -2.84 -8.01 -15.39
C GLY A 33 -4.25 -7.77 -15.89
N ASP A 34 -4.62 -8.41 -17.02
CA ASP A 34 -5.93 -8.26 -17.62
C ASP A 34 -6.99 -9.03 -16.81
N THR A 35 -7.96 -8.31 -16.29
CA THR A 35 -9.07 -8.87 -15.52
C THR A 35 -10.39 -8.90 -16.30
N ASN A 36 -10.37 -8.63 -17.60
CA ASN A 36 -11.56 -8.69 -18.44
C ASN A 36 -12.19 -10.09 -18.40
N GLY A 37 -13.51 -10.13 -18.22
CA GLY A 37 -14.23 -11.39 -18.11
C GLY A 37 -14.25 -12.00 -16.71
N MET A 38 -13.54 -11.42 -15.75
CA MET A 38 -13.59 -11.86 -14.34
C MET A 38 -14.74 -11.19 -13.61
N SER A 39 -15.37 -11.91 -12.68
CA SER A 39 -16.35 -11.32 -11.78
C SER A 39 -15.68 -10.36 -10.79
N SER A 40 -16.44 -9.37 -10.27
CA SER A 40 -15.95 -8.46 -9.25
C SER A 40 -15.46 -9.19 -8.00
N ALA A 41 -16.14 -10.26 -7.60
CA ALA A 41 -15.76 -11.08 -6.45
C ALA A 41 -14.39 -11.75 -6.67
N LYS A 42 -14.13 -12.27 -7.87
CA LYS A 42 -12.86 -12.90 -8.22
C LYS A 42 -11.72 -11.89 -8.22
N VAL A 43 -11.93 -10.72 -8.80
CA VAL A 43 -10.94 -9.63 -8.81
C VAL A 43 -10.56 -9.23 -7.38
N ARG A 44 -11.55 -9.06 -6.50
CA ARG A 44 -11.30 -8.73 -5.09
C ARG A 44 -10.50 -9.81 -4.36
N THR A 45 -10.81 -11.07 -4.61
CA THR A 45 -10.07 -12.19 -4.02
C THR A 45 -8.62 -12.20 -4.46
N LEU A 46 -8.35 -12.06 -5.76
CA LEU A 46 -7.01 -11.99 -6.29
C LEU A 46 -6.23 -10.79 -5.76
N PHE A 47 -6.89 -9.63 -5.66
CA PHE A 47 -6.28 -8.43 -5.12
C PHE A 47 -5.85 -8.62 -3.66
N LYS A 48 -6.68 -9.25 -2.84
CA LYS A 48 -6.34 -9.57 -1.44
C LYS A 48 -5.16 -10.53 -1.32
N GLU A 49 -4.94 -11.38 -2.30
CA GLU A 49 -3.77 -12.25 -2.33
C GLU A 49 -2.48 -11.49 -2.61
N ARG A 50 -2.56 -10.36 -3.30
CA ARG A 50 -1.42 -9.52 -3.67
C ARG A 50 -1.17 -8.36 -2.71
N VAL A 51 -2.20 -7.92 -2.00
CA VAL A 51 -2.13 -6.77 -1.08
C VAL A 51 -2.51 -7.24 0.31
N LYS A 52 -1.54 -7.26 1.21
CA LYS A 52 -1.69 -7.76 2.58
C LYS A 52 -1.50 -6.63 3.59
N SER A 53 -2.38 -6.57 4.58
CA SER A 53 -2.34 -5.57 5.65
C SER A 53 -1.46 -5.98 6.83
N HIS A 54 -0.38 -6.69 6.53
CA HIS A 54 0.65 -7.08 7.50
C HIS A 54 1.98 -7.23 6.78
N LEU A 55 3.06 -7.04 7.53
CA LEU A 55 4.43 -7.17 7.00
C LEU A 55 4.89 -8.62 7.14
N PHE A 56 4.69 -9.40 6.11
CA PHE A 56 5.18 -10.78 6.07
C PHE A 56 5.71 -11.08 4.67
N ILE A 57 7.02 -11.25 4.59
CA ILE A 57 7.69 -11.61 3.35
C ILE A 57 8.23 -13.02 3.51
N ASP A 58 7.69 -13.94 2.73
CA ASP A 58 8.11 -15.34 2.74
C ASP A 58 9.06 -15.58 1.56
N ASP A 59 10.35 -15.76 1.86
CA ASP A 59 11.38 -16.01 0.84
C ASP A 59 11.26 -17.39 0.17
N THR A 60 10.39 -18.26 0.68
CA THR A 60 10.10 -19.55 0.04
C THR A 60 9.14 -19.43 -1.13
N ILE A 61 8.40 -18.33 -1.23
CA ILE A 61 7.52 -18.06 -2.36
C ILE A 61 8.38 -17.86 -3.61
N SER A 62 8.09 -18.62 -4.66
CA SER A 62 8.81 -18.55 -5.93
C SER A 62 7.96 -17.97 -7.07
N ASP A 63 6.76 -17.49 -6.77
CA ASP A 63 5.84 -16.97 -7.77
C ASP A 63 6.38 -15.70 -8.41
N MET A 64 6.31 -15.63 -9.74
CA MET A 64 6.69 -14.44 -10.51
C MET A 64 5.59 -13.39 -10.45
N THR A 65 5.38 -12.84 -9.28
CA THR A 65 4.30 -11.92 -8.98
C THR A 65 4.80 -10.68 -8.25
N THR A 66 3.91 -9.70 -8.16
CA THR A 66 4.13 -8.45 -7.45
C THR A 66 3.22 -8.40 -6.23
N TYR A 67 3.76 -7.96 -5.10
CA TYR A 67 3.02 -7.87 -3.84
C TYR A 67 3.15 -6.48 -3.22
N ILE A 68 2.12 -6.10 -2.48
CA ILE A 68 2.15 -4.96 -1.55
C ILE A 68 1.88 -5.50 -0.15
N PHE A 69 2.80 -5.28 0.77
CA PHE A 69 2.61 -5.53 2.19
C PHE A 69 2.65 -4.20 2.93
N TYR A 70 1.72 -3.96 3.83
CA TYR A 70 1.75 -2.74 4.63
C TYR A 70 1.29 -3.00 6.05
N ASP A 71 1.71 -2.13 6.93
CA ASP A 71 1.23 -2.09 8.30
C ASP A 71 1.14 -0.65 8.79
N VAL A 72 0.43 -0.44 9.87
CA VAL A 72 0.20 0.87 10.46
C VAL A 72 0.75 0.86 11.88
N ALA A 73 1.64 1.81 12.16
CA ALA A 73 2.18 2.02 13.48
C ALA A 73 1.67 3.34 14.05
N ILE A 74 1.31 3.34 15.32
CA ILE A 74 0.97 4.54 16.08
C ILE A 74 1.95 4.61 17.26
N PRO A 75 3.17 5.18 17.03
CA PRO A 75 4.23 5.15 18.05
C PRO A 75 3.91 5.97 19.29
N GLN A 76 3.04 6.98 19.15
CA GLN A 76 2.61 7.82 20.26
C GLN A 76 1.09 8.01 20.17
N ALA A 77 0.39 7.53 21.18
CA ALA A 77 -1.07 7.58 21.28
C ALA A 77 -1.50 8.46 22.46
N HIS A 78 -1.32 9.77 22.31
CA HIS A 78 -1.76 10.74 23.31
C HIS A 78 -3.27 11.02 23.20
N SER A 79 -3.84 11.60 24.25
CA SER A 79 -5.29 11.82 24.33
C SER A 79 -5.84 12.73 23.21
N ASN A 80 -5.07 13.70 22.76
CA ASN A 80 -5.53 14.72 21.81
C ASN A 80 -4.92 14.60 20.43
N THR A 81 -3.71 14.09 20.33
CA THR A 81 -3.00 13.94 19.06
C THR A 81 -2.27 12.62 19.00
N LYS A 82 -2.20 12.05 17.83
CA LYS A 82 -1.50 10.80 17.57
C LYS A 82 -0.66 10.94 16.32
N ASN A 83 0.54 10.40 16.34
CA ASN A 83 1.32 10.24 15.13
C ASN A 83 1.04 8.86 14.56
N CYS A 84 0.68 8.81 13.29
CA CYS A 84 0.44 7.57 12.57
C CYS A 84 1.48 7.41 11.47
N ARG A 85 1.98 6.20 11.33
CA ARG A 85 2.95 5.87 10.27
C ARG A 85 2.46 4.65 9.51
N VAL A 86 2.47 4.75 8.18
CA VAL A 86 2.20 3.63 7.29
C VAL A 86 3.53 3.15 6.73
N ILE A 87 3.84 1.89 6.94
CA ILE A 87 5.03 1.24 6.40
C ILE A 87 4.56 0.28 5.31
N MET A 88 5.11 0.43 4.11
CA MET A 88 4.66 -0.32 2.95
C MET A 88 5.86 -0.92 2.22
N TYR A 89 5.78 -2.21 1.91
CA TYR A 89 6.75 -2.89 1.07
C TYR A 89 6.11 -3.22 -0.28
N LEU A 90 6.74 -2.74 -1.34
CA LEU A 90 6.39 -3.07 -2.71
C LEU A 90 7.46 -4.00 -3.24
N ILE A 91 7.11 -5.24 -3.52
CA ILE A 91 8.09 -6.23 -3.96
C ILE A 91 7.59 -7.02 -5.16
N CYS A 92 8.52 -7.45 -6.00
CA CYS A 92 8.23 -8.38 -7.08
C CYS A 92 9.38 -9.37 -7.24
N HIS A 93 9.10 -10.49 -7.90
CA HIS A 93 10.14 -11.42 -8.27
C HIS A 93 11.16 -10.71 -9.19
N ARG A 94 12.45 -10.98 -8.98
CA ARG A 94 13.53 -10.32 -9.73
C ARG A 94 13.41 -10.46 -11.23
N ASP A 95 12.94 -11.62 -11.69
CA ASP A 95 12.88 -11.92 -13.12
C ASP A 95 11.83 -11.11 -13.89
N ILE A 96 10.86 -10.51 -13.17
CA ILE A 96 9.82 -9.68 -13.80
C ILE A 96 10.00 -8.19 -13.54
N LEU A 97 11.06 -7.79 -12.86
CA LEU A 97 11.27 -6.38 -12.48
C LEU A 97 11.25 -5.44 -13.69
N GLU A 98 11.87 -5.83 -14.77
CA GLU A 98 12.02 -5.01 -15.96
C GLU A 98 10.96 -5.27 -17.04
N ASP A 99 10.00 -6.15 -16.77
CA ASP A 99 9.00 -6.59 -17.75
C ASP A 99 7.72 -5.74 -17.77
N TYR A 100 7.77 -4.54 -17.19
CA TYR A 100 6.58 -3.69 -17.14
C TYR A 100 6.91 -2.25 -17.54
N SER A 101 6.06 -1.69 -18.36
CA SER A 101 6.10 -0.27 -18.71
C SER A 101 4.68 0.26 -18.90
N LYS A 102 4.47 1.52 -18.58
CA LYS A 102 3.18 2.18 -18.77
C LYS A 102 3.42 3.66 -19.07
N ASP A 103 2.71 4.19 -20.07
CA ASP A 103 2.78 5.61 -20.44
C ASP A 103 2.40 6.50 -19.24
N GLY A 104 3.20 7.53 -19.02
CA GLY A 104 3.02 8.46 -17.91
C GLY A 104 3.75 8.06 -16.63
N TYR A 105 4.38 6.90 -16.60
CA TYR A 105 5.17 6.41 -15.45
C TYR A 105 6.61 6.12 -15.89
N PHE A 106 7.53 6.14 -14.93
CA PHE A 106 8.97 6.06 -15.22
C PHE A 106 9.65 5.00 -14.35
N GLY A 107 10.58 4.27 -14.96
CA GLY A 107 11.41 3.31 -14.26
C GLY A 107 10.98 1.86 -14.45
N ASP A 108 11.41 1.00 -13.54
CA ASP A 108 11.05 -0.41 -13.55
C ASP A 108 9.66 -0.65 -12.92
N ARG A 109 9.26 -1.90 -12.82
CA ARG A 109 7.95 -2.29 -12.27
C ARG A 109 7.71 -1.71 -10.86
N ILE A 110 8.71 -1.73 -10.02
CA ILE A 110 8.59 -1.24 -8.63
C ILE A 110 8.57 0.30 -8.59
N ASP A 111 9.37 0.95 -9.41
CA ASP A 111 9.32 2.42 -9.54
C ASP A 111 7.93 2.87 -9.97
N ILE A 112 7.37 2.21 -10.99
CA ILE A 112 6.02 2.52 -11.49
C ILE A 112 4.97 2.26 -10.42
N LEU A 113 5.03 1.12 -9.74
CA LEU A 113 4.09 0.79 -8.66
C LEU A 113 4.17 1.82 -7.52
N SER A 114 5.38 2.27 -7.16
CA SER A 114 5.55 3.29 -6.12
C SER A 114 4.88 4.62 -6.49
N GLN A 115 4.95 5.02 -7.75
CA GLN A 115 4.27 6.21 -8.24
C GLN A 115 2.75 6.07 -8.17
N MET A 116 2.24 4.90 -8.56
CA MET A 116 0.80 4.60 -8.48
C MET A 116 0.29 4.60 -7.05
N VAL A 117 1.06 4.04 -6.12
CA VAL A 117 0.71 4.00 -4.68
C VAL A 117 0.71 5.40 -4.09
N GLU A 118 1.71 6.19 -4.37
CA GLU A 118 1.77 7.59 -3.91
C GLU A 118 0.55 8.37 -4.37
N ASP A 119 0.22 8.28 -5.65
CA ASP A 119 -0.96 8.94 -6.22
C ASP A 119 -2.26 8.47 -5.55
N ALA A 120 -2.41 7.17 -5.37
CA ALA A 120 -3.62 6.60 -4.80
C ALA A 120 -3.84 7.03 -3.35
N LEU A 121 -2.79 7.06 -2.53
CA LEU A 121 -2.90 7.39 -1.11
C LEU A 121 -2.99 8.89 -0.86
N ILE A 122 -2.21 9.70 -1.56
CA ILE A 122 -2.19 11.15 -1.34
C ILE A 122 -3.46 11.81 -1.88
N ASN A 123 -4.00 11.31 -2.98
CA ASN A 123 -5.18 11.89 -3.61
C ASN A 123 -6.50 11.32 -3.09
N ASP A 124 -6.49 10.30 -2.24
CA ASP A 124 -7.72 9.74 -1.68
C ASP A 124 -8.24 10.61 -0.54
N LYS A 125 -9.37 11.27 -0.78
CA LYS A 125 -10.00 12.17 0.19
C LYS A 125 -10.50 11.46 1.44
N ASP A 126 -10.90 10.21 1.33
CA ASP A 126 -11.40 9.44 2.48
C ASP A 126 -10.27 9.12 3.45
N VAL A 127 -9.09 8.77 2.94
CA VAL A 127 -7.92 8.54 3.77
C VAL A 127 -7.51 9.82 4.50
N VAL A 128 -7.44 10.94 3.78
CA VAL A 128 -7.00 12.23 4.34
C VAL A 128 -8.01 12.79 5.33
N ASN A 129 -9.29 12.81 4.98
CA ASN A 129 -10.33 13.50 5.76
C ASN A 129 -10.79 12.74 7.00
N ASN A 130 -10.73 11.39 6.98
CA ASN A 130 -11.28 10.58 8.05
C ASN A 130 -10.28 10.31 9.18
N PHE A 131 -8.97 10.33 8.90
CA PHE A 131 -7.96 9.83 9.84
C PHE A 131 -6.87 10.81 10.20
N GLY A 132 -6.81 12.00 9.63
CA GLY A 132 -5.76 12.95 9.96
C GLY A 132 -6.16 14.40 9.77
N ILE A 133 -5.44 15.27 10.47
CA ILE A 133 -5.42 16.71 10.20
C ILE A 133 -4.17 16.96 9.35
N GLY A 134 -4.38 17.36 8.10
CA GLY A 134 -3.30 17.54 7.15
C GLY A 134 -3.18 16.38 6.17
N GLU A 135 -2.24 16.47 5.29
CA GLU A 135 -2.05 15.51 4.21
C GLU A 135 -1.19 14.34 4.65
N LEU A 136 -1.49 13.16 4.10
CA LEU A 136 -0.58 12.03 4.16
C LEU A 136 0.70 12.40 3.42
N THR A 137 1.84 12.28 4.08
CA THR A 137 3.15 12.68 3.56
C THR A 137 4.02 11.46 3.33
N LEU A 138 4.64 11.39 2.16
CA LEU A 138 5.66 10.38 1.91
C LEU A 138 6.98 10.84 2.54
N ASP A 139 7.46 10.10 3.53
CA ASP A 139 8.66 10.46 4.29
C ASP A 139 9.93 9.85 3.70
N SER A 140 9.84 8.61 3.21
CA SER A 140 11.02 7.93 2.67
C SER A 140 10.65 6.84 1.68
N ILE A 141 11.57 6.56 0.77
CA ILE A 141 11.59 5.40 -0.11
C ILE A 141 12.99 4.82 0.00
N GLU A 142 13.09 3.54 0.34
CA GLU A 142 14.36 2.85 0.45
C GLU A 142 14.34 1.53 -0.33
N PRO A 143 15.46 1.12 -0.95
CA PRO A 143 15.53 -0.16 -1.65
C PRO A 143 15.32 -1.33 -0.69
N TYR A 144 14.64 -2.36 -1.16
CA TYR A 144 14.52 -3.65 -0.49
C TYR A 144 15.04 -4.74 -1.42
N ASN A 145 15.80 -5.67 -0.88
CA ASN A 145 16.42 -6.72 -1.66
C ASN A 145 16.47 -8.03 -0.85
N SER A 146 16.01 -9.10 -1.46
CA SER A 146 16.18 -10.46 -0.94
C SER A 146 16.70 -11.37 -2.04
N THR A 147 16.82 -12.67 -1.75
CA THR A 147 17.34 -13.65 -2.73
C THR A 147 16.49 -13.70 -4.00
N ARG A 148 15.17 -13.65 -3.88
CA ARG A 148 14.22 -13.80 -5.01
C ARG A 148 13.47 -12.53 -5.35
N PHE A 149 13.34 -11.61 -4.40
CA PHE A 149 12.52 -10.42 -4.55
C PHE A 149 13.37 -9.16 -4.55
N TYR A 150 12.90 -8.22 -5.33
CA TYR A 150 13.40 -6.84 -5.33
C TYR A 150 12.22 -5.89 -5.14
N GLY A 151 12.49 -4.77 -4.49
CA GLY A 151 11.48 -3.77 -4.31
C GLY A 151 11.94 -2.57 -3.52
N CYS A 152 10.98 -1.93 -2.87
CA CYS A 152 11.26 -0.80 -2.01
C CYS A 152 10.34 -0.81 -0.79
N SER A 153 10.77 -0.11 0.24
CA SER A 153 9.92 0.27 1.36
C SER A 153 9.54 1.74 1.24
N MET A 154 8.27 2.05 1.47
CA MET A 154 7.75 3.41 1.52
C MET A 154 7.22 3.67 2.92
N VAL A 155 7.56 4.80 3.48
CA VAL A 155 7.03 5.22 4.79
C VAL A 155 6.25 6.51 4.60
N PHE A 156 5.00 6.48 5.00
CA PHE A 156 4.12 7.67 5.03
C PHE A 156 3.82 8.04 6.47
N SER A 157 3.61 9.31 6.72
CA SER A 157 3.14 9.78 8.01
C SER A 157 1.87 10.59 7.89
N VAL A 158 1.04 10.49 8.92
CA VAL A 158 -0.14 11.31 9.11
C VAL A 158 0.03 12.03 10.43
N PRO A 159 0.40 13.32 10.40
CA PRO A 159 0.45 14.10 11.63
C PRO A 159 -0.96 14.29 12.17
N ASN A 160 -1.09 14.29 13.50
CA ASN A 160 -2.37 14.50 14.17
C ASN A 160 -3.46 13.48 13.73
N PHE A 161 -3.08 12.23 13.64
CA PHE A 161 -4.02 11.13 13.38
C PHE A 161 -5.11 11.08 14.44
N ARG A 162 -6.32 10.92 14.02
CA ARG A 162 -7.50 10.91 14.91
C ARG A 162 -8.18 9.57 15.00
#